data_c232603fdafaeb172af41ce88c127480
#
_entry.id   c232603fdafaeb172af41ce88c127480
#
_cell.length_a   1.000
_cell.length_b   1.000
_cell.length_c   1.000
_cell.angle_alpha   90.00
_cell.angle_beta   90.00
_cell.angle_gamma   90.00
#
_symmetry.space_group_name_H-M   'P 1'
#
loop_
_entity.id
_entity.type
_entity.pdbx_description
1 polymer ?
#
loop_
_entity_poly.entity_id
_entity_poly.type
_entity_poly.pdbx_seq_one_letter_code
_entity_poly.pdbx_strand_id
1 'polypeptide(L)'
;IFLGFAEVYLVYIVIKLAVITGAHSAVKWDAPLYRIKALKPLMWLVQRTVSTPSTHYAHHAMYDNDGIGHYKGNFGNLLFFWDVLFGTAHITQRYPAEVGLRDDQLFGRESWWVQLFYPLFRSQRAHSALIPGGKPYEEPSPAEP
;
A
#
# COMPACT_ATOMS: atom_id res chain seq x y z
N ILE A 1 -0.71 0.75 28.16
CA ILE A 1 0.28 1.05 29.23
C ILE A 1 -0.47 1.61 30.43
N PHE A 2 -1.20 2.70 30.32
CA PHE A 2 -1.94 3.33 31.44
C PHE A 2 -3.03 2.46 32.09
N LEU A 3 -3.57 1.47 31.36
CA LEU A 3 -4.59 0.55 31.82
C LEU A 3 -4.02 -0.82 32.27
N GLY A 4 -2.72 -0.97 32.45
CA GLY A 4 -2.11 -2.23 32.85
C GLY A 4 -1.96 -3.30 31.76
N PHE A 5 -2.23 -2.96 30.48
CA PHE A 5 -2.14 -3.91 29.35
C PHE A 5 -0.81 -3.84 28.59
N ALA A 6 0.27 -3.53 29.27
CA ALA A 6 1.60 -3.37 28.65
C ALA A 6 2.06 -4.63 27.91
N GLU A 7 1.84 -5.80 28.48
CA GLU A 7 2.20 -7.09 27.89
C GLU A 7 1.38 -7.39 26.63
N VAL A 8 0.08 -7.16 26.69
CA VAL A 8 -0.81 -7.31 25.53
C VAL A 8 -0.40 -6.37 24.40
N TYR A 9 -0.06 -5.12 24.74
CA TYR A 9 0.42 -4.15 23.76
C TYR A 9 1.76 -4.56 23.14
N LEU A 10 2.68 -5.13 23.92
CA LEU A 10 3.95 -5.64 23.41
C LEU A 10 3.74 -6.77 22.39
N VAL A 11 2.91 -7.75 22.71
CA VAL A 11 2.55 -8.84 21.79
C VAL A 11 1.91 -8.28 20.51
N TYR A 12 0.96 -7.36 20.65
CA TYR A 12 0.32 -6.71 19.52
C TYR A 12 1.33 -6.01 18.61
N ILE A 13 2.28 -5.24 19.18
CA ILE A 13 3.28 -4.50 18.40
C ILE A 13 4.21 -5.47 17.64
N VAL A 14 4.65 -6.56 18.28
CA VAL A 14 5.49 -7.56 17.60
C VAL A 14 4.76 -8.18 16.41
N ILE A 15 3.52 -8.61 16.59
CA ILE A 15 2.71 -9.19 15.52
C ILE A 15 2.48 -8.13 14.41
N LYS A 16 2.11 -6.91 14.79
CA LYS A 16 1.89 -5.81 13.84
C LYS A 16 3.14 -5.55 12.99
N LEU A 17 4.31 -5.44 13.63
CA LEU A 17 5.58 -5.22 12.92
C LEU A 17 5.92 -6.37 11.98
N ALA A 18 5.73 -7.62 12.42
CA ALA A 18 5.95 -8.80 11.56
C ALA A 18 5.07 -8.77 10.32
N VAL A 19 3.77 -8.48 10.47
CA VAL A 19 2.82 -8.40 9.34
C VAL A 19 3.17 -7.24 8.40
N ILE A 20 3.44 -6.04 8.94
CA ILE A 20 3.79 -4.87 8.13
C ILE A 20 5.08 -5.13 7.36
N THR A 21 6.13 -5.62 8.03
CA THR A 21 7.41 -5.93 7.39
C THR A 21 7.24 -7.02 6.33
N GLY A 22 6.45 -8.05 6.62
CA GLY A 22 6.13 -9.11 5.68
C GLY A 22 5.37 -8.59 4.44
N ALA A 23 4.41 -7.69 4.62
CA ALA A 23 3.63 -7.11 3.53
C ALA A 23 4.47 -6.18 2.63
N HIS A 24 5.42 -5.43 3.21
CA HIS A 24 6.34 -4.56 2.47
C HIS A 24 7.60 -5.29 1.93
N SER A 25 7.72 -6.60 2.20
CA SER A 25 8.91 -7.36 1.80
C SER A 25 9.07 -7.39 0.27
N ALA A 26 10.27 -7.11 -0.23
CA ALA A 26 10.62 -7.32 -1.62
C ALA A 26 10.57 -8.81 -2.01
N VAL A 27 10.66 -9.70 -1.02
CA VAL A 27 10.44 -11.13 -1.20
C VAL A 27 8.94 -11.40 -1.32
N LYS A 28 8.52 -11.82 -2.50
CA LYS A 28 7.12 -12.16 -2.81
C LYS A 28 6.76 -13.53 -2.22
N TRP A 29 6.84 -13.67 -0.88
CA TRP A 29 6.71 -14.95 -0.17
C TRP A 29 5.35 -15.61 -0.33
N ASP A 30 4.30 -14.84 -0.58
CA ASP A 30 2.93 -15.31 -0.78
C ASP A 30 2.73 -15.94 -2.19
N ALA A 31 3.46 -15.48 -3.20
CA ALA A 31 3.30 -15.94 -4.58
C ALA A 31 3.47 -17.46 -4.76
N PRO A 32 4.52 -18.14 -4.21
CA PRO A 32 4.63 -19.58 -4.30
C PRO A 32 3.52 -20.31 -3.52
N LEU A 33 3.04 -19.74 -2.40
CA LEU A 33 2.02 -20.37 -1.56
C LEU A 33 0.66 -20.44 -2.27
N TYR A 34 0.31 -19.47 -3.09
CA TYR A 34 -0.92 -19.49 -3.89
C TYR A 34 -0.95 -20.63 -4.92
N ARG A 35 0.21 -21.15 -5.33
CA ARG A 35 0.33 -22.24 -6.31
C ARG A 35 0.13 -23.63 -5.69
N ILE A 36 0.31 -23.76 -4.38
CA ILE A 36 0.19 -25.04 -3.65
C ILE A 36 -1.29 -25.33 -3.39
N LYS A 37 -1.84 -26.35 -4.08
CA LYS A 37 -3.26 -26.70 -3.98
C LYS A 37 -3.72 -26.94 -2.54
N ALA A 38 -2.92 -27.62 -1.73
CA ALA A 38 -3.23 -27.93 -0.33
C ALA A 38 -3.32 -26.69 0.56
N LEU A 39 -2.62 -25.60 0.20
CA LEU A 39 -2.60 -24.34 0.96
C LEU A 39 -3.69 -23.35 0.52
N LYS A 40 -4.43 -23.63 -0.54
CA LYS A 40 -5.46 -22.70 -1.04
C LYS A 40 -6.46 -22.23 0.02
N PRO A 41 -7.06 -23.11 0.87
CA PRO A 41 -8.00 -22.64 1.88
C PRO A 41 -7.32 -21.77 2.95
N LEU A 42 -6.09 -22.12 3.34
CA LEU A 42 -5.32 -21.31 4.28
C LEU A 42 -5.00 -19.94 3.68
N MET A 43 -4.49 -19.89 2.45
CA MET A 43 -4.16 -18.63 1.79
C MET A 43 -5.41 -17.79 1.48
N TRP A 44 -6.55 -18.42 1.23
CA TRP A 44 -7.82 -17.73 1.12
C TRP A 44 -8.19 -16.99 2.41
N LEU A 45 -7.97 -17.62 3.57
CA LEU A 45 -8.18 -16.99 4.87
C LEU A 45 -7.14 -15.90 5.15
N VAL A 46 -5.85 -16.20 4.99
CA VAL A 46 -4.73 -15.28 5.25
C VAL A 46 -4.92 -13.96 4.50
N GLN A 47 -5.13 -14.02 3.18
CA GLN A 47 -5.25 -12.82 2.33
C GLN A 47 -6.54 -12.00 2.58
N ARG A 48 -7.44 -12.47 3.45
CA ARG A 48 -8.65 -11.75 3.88
C ARG A 48 -8.59 -11.28 5.32
N THR A 49 -7.61 -11.72 6.08
CA THR A 49 -7.45 -11.33 7.49
C THR A 49 -6.28 -10.40 7.70
N VAL A 50 -5.17 -10.66 7.03
CA VAL A 50 -3.95 -9.83 7.08
C VAL A 50 -3.50 -9.47 5.67
N SER A 51 -2.80 -8.34 5.54
CA SER A 51 -2.24 -7.94 4.27
C SER A 51 -1.05 -8.84 3.90
N THR A 52 -1.05 -9.31 2.66
CA THR A 52 0.07 -10.04 2.06
C THR A 52 0.84 -9.12 1.11
N PRO A 53 2.06 -9.47 0.66
CA PRO A 53 2.75 -8.65 -0.33
C PRO A 53 1.89 -8.33 -1.56
N SER A 54 1.16 -9.30 -2.12
CA SER A 54 0.35 -9.04 -3.32
C SER A 54 -0.78 -8.03 -3.08
N THR A 55 -1.46 -8.06 -1.92
CA THR A 55 -2.52 -7.09 -1.59
C THR A 55 -1.94 -5.72 -1.25
N HIS A 56 -0.79 -5.67 -0.59
CA HIS A 56 -0.17 -4.42 -0.17
C HIS A 56 0.54 -3.70 -1.32
N TYR A 57 1.20 -4.44 -2.22
CA TYR A 57 1.74 -3.87 -3.44
C TYR A 57 0.65 -3.29 -4.35
N ALA A 58 -0.54 -3.90 -4.39
CA ALA A 58 -1.68 -3.32 -5.09
C ALA A 58 -2.08 -1.95 -4.51
N HIS A 59 -2.00 -1.76 -3.20
CA HIS A 59 -2.21 -0.45 -2.54
C HIS A 59 -1.12 0.56 -2.92
N HIS A 60 0.13 0.13 -3.02
CA HIS A 60 1.26 0.97 -3.43
C HIS A 60 1.46 1.06 -4.94
N ALA A 61 0.57 0.50 -5.74
CA ALA A 61 0.68 0.56 -7.20
C ALA A 61 0.66 2.01 -7.69
N MET A 62 1.51 2.29 -8.66
CA MET A 62 1.59 3.61 -9.29
C MET A 62 0.38 3.88 -10.20
N TYR A 63 -0.17 2.81 -10.80
CA TYR A 63 -1.29 2.86 -11.73
C TYR A 63 -2.39 1.88 -11.31
N ASP A 64 -3.63 2.19 -11.66
CA ASP A 64 -4.81 1.35 -11.42
C ASP A 64 -5.43 0.77 -12.71
N ASN A 65 -4.87 1.12 -13.87
CA ASN A 65 -5.35 0.70 -15.18
C ASN A 65 -4.92 -0.72 -15.59
N ASP A 66 -4.06 -1.38 -14.82
CA ASP A 66 -3.59 -2.75 -15.06
C ASP A 66 -4.53 -3.84 -14.46
N GLY A 67 -5.62 -3.43 -13.80
CA GLY A 67 -6.54 -4.31 -13.09
C GLY A 67 -5.91 -5.00 -11.86
N ILE A 68 -4.78 -4.50 -11.37
CA ILE A 68 -4.06 -4.99 -10.18
C ILE A 68 -3.92 -3.86 -9.16
N GLY A 69 -3.51 -2.68 -9.60
CA GLY A 69 -3.35 -1.51 -8.77
C GLY A 69 -4.65 -1.09 -8.09
N HIS A 70 -4.58 -0.75 -6.79
CA HIS A 70 -5.75 -0.35 -6.03
C HIS A 70 -5.38 0.61 -4.89
N TYR A 71 -4.78 1.75 -5.22
CA TYR A 71 -4.33 2.74 -4.24
C TYR A 71 -5.48 3.42 -3.47
N LYS A 72 -6.72 3.24 -3.91
CA LYS A 72 -7.94 3.73 -3.23
C LYS A 72 -8.56 2.71 -2.27
N GLY A 73 -7.87 1.62 -1.98
CA GLY A 73 -8.29 0.56 -1.07
C GLY A 73 -7.09 -0.23 -0.55
N ASN A 74 -7.33 -1.41 -0.01
CA ASN A 74 -6.30 -2.26 0.60
C ASN A 74 -5.50 -1.54 1.71
N PHE A 75 -6.18 -0.72 2.53
CA PHE A 75 -5.55 0.12 3.56
C PHE A 75 -5.06 -0.69 4.77
N GLY A 76 -5.74 -1.78 5.09
CA GLY A 76 -5.45 -2.59 6.27
C GLY A 76 -4.16 -3.39 6.13
N ASN A 77 -3.34 -3.38 7.17
CA ASN A 77 -2.19 -4.27 7.26
C ASN A 77 -2.52 -5.49 8.14
N LEU A 78 -2.47 -5.34 9.46
CA LEU A 78 -2.76 -6.43 10.39
C LEU A 78 -4.24 -6.84 10.38
N LEU A 79 -5.15 -5.89 10.19
CA LEU A 79 -6.58 -6.12 10.19
C LEU A 79 -7.17 -5.86 8.80
N PHE A 80 -6.62 -6.51 7.79
CA PHE A 80 -7.08 -6.40 6.39
C PHE A 80 -8.52 -6.86 6.18
N PHE A 81 -9.07 -7.65 7.13
CA PHE A 81 -10.47 -8.06 7.09
C PHE A 81 -11.45 -6.86 7.07
N TRP A 82 -11.04 -5.69 7.56
CA TRP A 82 -11.86 -4.48 7.45
C TRP A 82 -12.04 -4.03 6.00
N ASP A 83 -10.98 -4.12 5.18
CA ASP A 83 -11.11 -3.84 3.74
C ASP A 83 -12.08 -4.81 3.07
N VAL A 84 -12.04 -6.08 3.47
CA VAL A 84 -13.00 -7.09 2.97
C VAL A 84 -14.42 -6.77 3.41
N LEU A 85 -14.61 -6.40 4.67
CA LEU A 85 -15.92 -6.09 5.25
C LEU A 85 -16.55 -4.84 4.61
N PHE A 86 -15.72 -3.79 4.38
CA PHE A 86 -16.19 -2.54 3.79
C PHE A 86 -16.14 -2.50 2.25
N GLY A 87 -15.72 -3.58 1.62
CA GLY A 87 -15.69 -3.69 0.15
C GLY A 87 -14.56 -2.89 -0.50
N THR A 88 -13.53 -2.50 0.25
CA THR A 88 -12.34 -1.80 -0.25
C THR A 88 -11.18 -2.76 -0.57
N ALA A 89 -11.36 -4.07 -0.34
CA ALA A 89 -10.36 -5.07 -0.64
C ALA A 89 -10.33 -5.43 -2.13
N HIS A 90 -9.15 -5.39 -2.74
CA HIS A 90 -8.88 -5.89 -4.08
C HIS A 90 -7.80 -6.97 -4.03
N ILE A 91 -8.19 -8.23 -4.20
CA ILE A 91 -7.35 -9.41 -4.01
C ILE A 91 -7.15 -10.12 -5.35
N THR A 92 -6.06 -9.83 -6.05
CA THR A 92 -5.75 -10.39 -7.38
C THR A 92 -4.73 -11.52 -7.34
N GLN A 93 -4.01 -11.68 -6.22
CA GLN A 93 -2.84 -12.58 -6.11
C GLN A 93 -1.75 -12.28 -7.15
N ARG A 94 -1.78 -11.11 -7.74
CA ARG A 94 -0.81 -10.60 -8.71
C ARG A 94 -0.12 -9.36 -8.17
N TYR A 95 0.97 -8.97 -8.81
CA TYR A 95 1.76 -7.82 -8.44
C TYR A 95 1.68 -6.77 -9.53
N PRO A 96 1.52 -5.49 -9.18
CA PRO A 96 1.61 -4.41 -10.16
C PRO A 96 3.03 -4.35 -10.75
N ALA A 97 3.12 -3.84 -11.97
CA ALA A 97 4.40 -3.66 -12.65
C ALA A 97 5.27 -2.62 -11.94
N GLU A 98 4.65 -1.56 -11.45
CA GLU A 98 5.33 -0.43 -10.83
C GLU A 98 4.63 -0.02 -9.53
N VAL A 99 5.44 0.33 -8.53
CA VAL A 99 5.00 0.83 -7.23
C VAL A 99 5.66 2.16 -6.91
N GLY A 100 4.96 3.02 -6.19
CA GLY A 100 5.46 4.32 -5.76
C GLY A 100 4.52 5.46 -6.08
N LEU A 101 5.06 6.68 -6.03
CA LEU A 101 4.31 7.88 -6.33
C LEU A 101 4.59 8.33 -7.76
N ARG A 102 3.55 8.54 -8.52
CA ARG A 102 3.63 9.02 -9.89
C ARG A 102 4.31 10.38 -9.98
N ASP A 103 4.03 11.26 -9.04
CA ASP A 103 4.66 12.58 -8.94
C ASP A 103 6.18 12.49 -8.83
N ASP A 104 6.71 11.46 -8.16
CA ASP A 104 8.15 11.25 -8.03
C ASP A 104 8.82 10.85 -9.36
N GLN A 105 8.09 10.18 -10.25
CA GLN A 105 8.57 9.90 -11.61
C GLN A 105 8.55 11.14 -12.49
N LEU A 106 7.47 11.92 -12.43
CA LEU A 106 7.28 13.08 -13.33
C LEU A 106 8.13 14.28 -12.93
N PHE A 107 8.26 14.53 -11.63
CA PHE A 107 8.86 15.76 -11.10
C PHE A 107 10.12 15.53 -10.26
N GLY A 108 10.63 14.30 -10.21
CA GLY A 108 11.73 13.91 -9.37
C GLY A 108 11.35 13.79 -7.89
N ARG A 109 12.23 13.17 -7.12
CA ARG A 109 12.02 12.98 -5.68
C ARG A 109 12.20 14.30 -4.94
N GLU A 110 11.28 14.55 -4.01
CA GLU A 110 11.44 15.65 -3.06
C GLU A 110 12.57 15.34 -2.08
N SER A 111 13.31 16.37 -1.65
CA SER A 111 14.35 16.16 -0.65
C SER A 111 13.75 15.70 0.68
N TRP A 112 14.45 14.79 1.38
CA TRP A 112 13.98 14.18 2.62
C TRP A 112 13.65 15.21 3.72
N TRP A 113 14.39 16.30 3.81
CA TRP A 113 14.18 17.34 4.82
C TRP A 113 12.91 18.16 4.53
N VAL A 114 12.55 18.38 3.26
CA VAL A 114 11.28 19.03 2.89
C VAL A 114 10.11 18.12 3.25
N GLN A 115 10.23 16.81 2.99
CA GLN A 115 9.19 15.85 3.38
C GLN A 115 9.01 15.77 4.90
N LEU A 116 10.13 15.78 5.65
CA LEU A 116 10.13 15.66 7.10
C LEU A 116 9.55 16.89 7.80
N PHE A 117 9.86 18.08 7.32
CA PHE A 117 9.48 19.36 7.93
C PHE A 117 8.31 20.05 7.22
N TYR A 118 7.59 19.33 6.37
CA TYR A 118 6.35 19.85 5.82
C TYR A 118 5.31 20.04 6.96
N PRO A 119 4.57 21.17 7.00
CA PRO A 119 4.43 22.26 6.01
C PRO A 119 5.35 23.47 6.23
N LEU A 120 6.34 23.42 7.13
CA LEU A 120 7.28 24.54 7.36
C LEU A 120 8.10 24.84 6.10
N PHE A 121 8.54 23.81 5.42
CA PHE A 121 9.18 23.88 4.12
C PHE A 121 8.24 23.29 3.06
N ARG A 122 7.94 24.07 2.05
CA ARG A 122 7.03 23.62 0.99
C ARG A 122 7.80 23.00 -0.17
N SER A 123 7.15 22.06 -0.85
CA SER A 123 7.67 21.50 -2.08
C SER A 123 7.87 22.59 -3.14
N GLN A 124 8.97 22.54 -3.86
CA GLN A 124 9.24 23.40 -5.01
C GLN A 124 8.82 22.76 -6.35
N ARG A 125 8.19 21.62 -6.32
CA ARG A 125 7.70 20.93 -7.51
C ARG A 125 6.54 21.72 -8.12
N ALA A 126 6.64 22.04 -9.40
CA ALA A 126 5.70 22.93 -10.11
C ALA A 126 4.23 22.47 -10.08
N HIS A 127 3.96 21.18 -9.89
CA HIS A 127 2.61 20.59 -9.94
C HIS A 127 2.23 19.81 -8.67
N SER A 128 2.94 19.99 -7.57
CA SER A 128 2.57 19.33 -6.32
C SER A 128 1.23 19.89 -5.80
N ALA A 129 0.29 19.00 -5.47
CA ALA A 129 -0.95 19.38 -4.77
C ALA A 129 -0.70 20.05 -3.40
N LEU A 130 0.52 19.96 -2.89
CA LEU A 130 0.99 20.58 -1.65
C LEU A 130 1.41 22.05 -1.85
N ILE A 131 1.42 22.57 -3.08
CA ILE A 131 1.70 23.97 -3.37
C ILE A 131 0.38 24.75 -3.40
N PRO A 132 0.22 25.88 -2.68
CA PRO A 132 -0.95 26.72 -2.82
C PRO A 132 -1.13 27.16 -4.29
N GLY A 133 -2.25 26.77 -4.91
CA GLY A 133 -2.53 27.03 -6.32
C GLY A 133 -1.91 26.03 -7.30
N GLY A 134 -1.17 25.02 -6.82
CA GLY A 134 -0.74 23.88 -7.64
C GLY A 134 -1.97 23.10 -8.11
N LYS A 135 -2.12 22.91 -9.42
CA LYS A 135 -3.15 22.03 -9.97
C LYS A 135 -2.67 20.59 -9.85
N PRO A 136 -3.54 19.65 -9.44
CA PRO A 136 -3.24 18.23 -9.59
C PRO A 136 -2.87 17.94 -11.05
N TYR A 137 -1.92 17.03 -11.26
CA TYR A 137 -1.63 16.54 -12.59
C TYR A 137 -2.88 15.84 -13.14
N GLU A 138 -3.45 16.37 -14.21
CA GLU A 138 -4.50 15.68 -14.96
C GLU A 138 -3.82 14.65 -15.87
N GLU A 139 -4.21 13.40 -15.74
CA GLU A 139 -3.77 12.35 -16.67
C GLU A 139 -4.10 12.77 -18.10
N PRO A 140 -3.15 12.68 -19.04
CA PRO A 140 -3.54 12.72 -20.43
C PRO A 140 -4.55 11.58 -20.66
N SER A 141 -5.70 11.92 -21.21
CA SER A 141 -6.67 10.92 -21.62
C SER A 141 -5.96 9.83 -22.44
N PRO A 142 -6.19 8.53 -22.16
CA PRO A 142 -5.64 7.49 -23.01
C PRO A 142 -5.98 7.85 -24.46
N ALA A 143 -4.97 7.92 -25.31
CA ALA A 143 -5.19 8.14 -26.74
C ALA A 143 -6.20 7.10 -27.20
N GLU A 144 -7.36 7.56 -27.67
CA GLU A 144 -8.32 6.66 -28.29
C GLU A 144 -7.62 5.91 -29.44
N PRO A 145 -7.86 4.59 -29.57
CA PRO A 145 -7.18 3.77 -30.57
C PRO A 145 -7.55 4.16 -32.00
#